data_f14e21047f19ae77dbd45ce591f43b2c
#
_entry.id   f14e21047f19ae77dbd45ce591f43b2c
#
_cell.length_a   1.000
_cell.length_b   1.000
_cell.length_c   1.000
_cell.angle_alpha   90.00
_cell.angle_beta   90.00
_cell.angle_gamma   90.00
#
_symmetry.space_group_name_H-M   'P 1'
#
loop_
_entity.id
_entity.type
_entity.pdbx_description
1 polymer ?
#
loop_
_entity_poly.entity_id
_entity_poly.type
_entity_poly.pdbx_seq_one_letter_code
_entity_poly.pdbx_strand_id
1 'polypeptide(L)'
;RAYIGIHIADINQELAKKLALNGVEGVLITDVLKDGAAKKAGIESYDVLISINDVEVNSVSQLHEQIIKFSPGDEIICQIKRNGILQTIEIELES
;
A
#
# COMPACT_ATOMS: atom_id res chain seq x y z
N ARG A 1 9.25 -11.50 -11.28
CA ARG A 1 9.04 -10.91 -9.98
C ARG A 1 7.85 -9.94 -10.03
N ALA A 2 6.95 -10.06 -9.07
CA ALA A 2 5.77 -9.21 -9.04
C ALA A 2 6.14 -7.77 -8.71
N TYR A 3 5.41 -6.83 -9.29
CA TYR A 3 5.70 -5.40 -9.17
C TYR A 3 4.40 -4.62 -8.97
N ILE A 4 4.38 -3.77 -7.97
CA ILE A 4 3.19 -2.99 -7.64
C ILE A 4 3.25 -1.55 -8.15
N GLY A 5 4.43 -0.98 -8.28
CA GLY A 5 4.60 0.36 -8.87
C GLY A 5 4.34 1.50 -7.91
N ILE A 6 4.92 1.45 -6.70
CA ILE A 6 4.79 2.51 -5.70
C ILE A 6 6.13 2.80 -5.04
N HIS A 7 6.27 4.03 -4.52
CA HIS A 7 7.31 4.39 -3.57
C HIS A 7 6.66 4.47 -2.19
N ILE A 8 7.35 3.97 -1.18
CA ILE A 8 6.77 3.81 0.16
C ILE A 8 7.72 4.33 1.25
N ALA A 9 7.15 4.65 2.40
CA ALA A 9 7.89 5.11 3.57
C ALA A 9 7.22 4.62 4.85
N ASP A 10 8.03 4.42 5.89
CA ASP A 10 7.50 4.08 7.21
C ASP A 10 6.77 5.29 7.82
N ILE A 11 5.78 4.99 8.66
CA ILE A 11 4.97 6.00 9.33
C ILE A 11 5.42 6.10 10.79
N ASN A 12 5.67 7.33 11.26
CA ASN A 12 5.94 7.61 12.66
C ASN A 12 4.71 8.28 13.31
N GLN A 13 4.78 8.58 14.60
CA GLN A 13 3.65 9.15 15.33
C GLN A 13 3.22 10.51 14.78
N GLU A 14 4.16 11.35 14.41
CA GLU A 14 3.86 12.67 13.87
C GLU A 14 3.13 12.56 12.54
N LEU A 15 3.62 11.71 11.66
CA LEU A 15 3.01 11.49 10.36
C LEU A 15 1.63 10.84 10.49
N ALA A 16 1.47 9.93 11.44
CA ALA A 16 0.18 9.29 11.68
C ALA A 16 -0.89 10.32 12.03
N LYS A 17 -0.55 11.31 12.83
CA LYS A 17 -1.49 12.39 13.17
C LYS A 17 -1.87 13.20 11.95
N LYS A 18 -0.91 13.53 11.10
CA LYS A 18 -1.16 14.29 9.88
C LYS A 18 -2.05 13.54 8.89
N LEU A 19 -1.98 12.21 8.89
CA LEU A 19 -2.75 11.36 7.98
C LEU A 19 -4.08 10.90 8.57
N ALA A 20 -4.46 11.42 9.73
CA ALA A 20 -5.71 11.06 10.41
C ALA A 20 -5.81 9.58 10.75
N LEU A 21 -4.71 8.96 11.14
CA LEU A 21 -4.65 7.56 11.56
C LEU A 21 -4.90 7.45 13.07
N ASN A 22 -5.34 6.27 13.51
CA ASN A 22 -5.60 6.00 14.92
C ASN A 22 -4.33 5.69 15.72
N GLY A 23 -3.18 5.74 15.08
CA GLY A 23 -1.89 5.45 15.67
C GLY A 23 -0.91 5.14 14.56
N VAL A 24 0.27 4.63 14.92
CA VAL A 24 1.26 4.24 13.92
C VAL A 24 0.82 2.92 13.31
N GLU A 25 0.26 2.99 12.10
CA GLU A 25 -0.24 1.82 11.37
C GLU A 25 0.00 2.02 9.89
N GLY A 26 0.21 0.93 9.19
CA GLY A 26 0.31 0.95 7.73
C GLY A 26 1.63 1.47 7.21
N VAL A 27 1.68 1.64 5.90
CA VAL A 27 2.85 2.13 5.17
C VAL A 27 2.39 3.28 4.26
N LEU A 28 3.11 4.40 4.31
CA LEU A 28 2.74 5.55 3.48
C LEU A 28 3.17 5.31 2.03
N ILE A 29 2.23 5.52 1.11
CA ILE A 29 2.54 5.52 -0.32
C ILE A 29 2.88 6.96 -0.69
N THR A 30 4.16 7.23 -0.92
CA THR A 30 4.63 8.58 -1.22
C THR A 30 4.44 8.95 -2.68
N ASP A 31 4.49 7.97 -3.56
CA ASP A 31 4.32 8.21 -4.98
C ASP A 31 3.79 6.95 -5.67
N VAL A 32 3.10 7.14 -6.78
CA VAL A 32 2.53 6.05 -7.58
C VAL A 32 3.09 6.16 -8.98
N LEU A 33 3.74 5.11 -9.46
CA LEU A 33 4.39 5.14 -10.77
C LEU A 33 3.35 5.16 -11.88
N LYS A 34 3.59 6.00 -12.87
CA LYS A 34 2.64 6.35 -13.92
C LYS A 34 2.00 5.14 -14.62
N ASP A 35 2.80 4.14 -14.95
CA ASP A 35 2.32 2.98 -15.70
C ASP A 35 2.26 1.71 -14.85
N GLY A 36 2.30 1.84 -13.52
CA GLY A 36 2.31 0.68 -12.63
C GLY A 36 0.94 0.15 -12.30
N ALA A 37 0.93 -1.05 -11.71
CA ALA A 37 -0.30 -1.74 -11.32
C ALA A 37 -1.14 -0.94 -10.33
N ALA A 38 -0.49 -0.28 -9.35
CA ALA A 38 -1.20 0.51 -8.36
C ALA A 38 -1.93 1.70 -8.98
N LYS A 39 -1.30 2.37 -9.94
CA LYS A 39 -1.92 3.50 -10.63
C LYS A 39 -3.18 3.04 -11.39
N LYS A 40 -3.08 1.92 -12.09
CA LYS A 40 -4.22 1.36 -12.82
C LYS A 40 -5.37 0.98 -11.91
N ALA A 41 -5.06 0.58 -10.68
CA ALA A 41 -6.05 0.17 -9.69
C ALA A 41 -6.70 1.34 -8.94
N GLY A 42 -6.16 2.55 -9.09
CA GLY A 42 -6.74 3.72 -8.43
C GLY A 42 -6.05 4.16 -7.14
N ILE A 43 -4.89 3.61 -6.84
CA ILE A 43 -4.09 4.06 -5.69
C ILE A 43 -3.58 5.48 -5.99
N GLU A 44 -3.54 6.32 -4.96
CA GLU A 44 -3.07 7.71 -5.07
C GLU A 44 -1.94 7.98 -4.09
N SER A 45 -1.14 9.00 -4.40
CA SER A 45 -0.10 9.46 -3.47
C SER A 45 -0.71 9.84 -2.13
N TYR A 46 -0.02 9.51 -1.06
CA TYR A 46 -0.43 9.71 0.34
C TYR A 46 -1.56 8.81 0.81
N ASP A 47 -1.95 7.82 0.03
CA ASP A 47 -2.72 6.71 0.56
C ASP A 47 -1.85 5.94 1.56
N VAL A 48 -2.48 5.40 2.60
CA VAL A 48 -1.80 4.57 3.59
C VAL A 48 -2.21 3.13 3.37
N LEU A 49 -1.25 2.28 3.02
CA LEU A 49 -1.51 0.86 2.82
C LEU A 49 -1.60 0.16 4.17
N ILE A 50 -2.75 -0.43 4.47
CA ILE A 50 -3.04 -1.04 5.75
C ILE A 50 -2.83 -2.56 5.74
N SER A 51 -3.31 -3.23 4.69
CA SER A 51 -3.20 -4.68 4.60
C SER A 51 -3.16 -5.16 3.16
N ILE A 52 -2.61 -6.36 2.97
CA ILE A 52 -2.62 -7.08 1.70
C ILE A 52 -3.20 -8.46 1.98
N ASN A 53 -4.30 -8.80 1.32
CA ASN A 53 -4.99 -10.09 1.50
C ASN A 53 -5.20 -10.41 2.98
N ASP A 54 -5.70 -9.42 3.73
CA ASP A 54 -5.99 -9.50 5.16
C ASP A 54 -4.77 -9.63 6.07
N VAL A 55 -3.56 -9.47 5.54
CA VAL A 55 -2.34 -9.46 6.35
C VAL A 55 -1.92 -8.02 6.56
N GLU A 56 -1.90 -7.56 7.82
CA GLU A 56 -1.49 -6.19 8.14
C GLU A 56 -0.04 -5.95 7.77
N VAL A 57 0.24 -4.77 7.22
CA VAL A 57 1.60 -4.31 6.93
C VAL A 57 1.83 -2.99 7.67
N ASN A 58 2.80 -2.97 8.56
CA ASN A 58 3.08 -1.82 9.41
C ASN A 58 4.50 -1.27 9.23
N SER A 59 5.22 -1.76 8.24
CA SER A 59 6.55 -1.27 7.90
C SER A 59 6.87 -1.59 6.44
N VAL A 60 7.83 -0.87 5.90
CA VAL A 60 8.35 -1.13 4.55
C VAL A 60 8.84 -2.58 4.45
N SER A 61 9.54 -3.07 5.48
CA SER A 61 10.03 -4.44 5.50
C SER A 61 8.91 -5.47 5.43
N GLN A 62 7.82 -5.26 6.17
CA GLN A 62 6.69 -6.17 6.15
C GLN A 62 6.00 -6.18 4.79
N LEU A 63 5.89 -5.01 4.16
CA LEU A 63 5.32 -4.94 2.83
C LEU A 63 6.17 -5.73 1.82
N HIS A 64 7.48 -5.58 1.85
CA HIS A 64 8.36 -6.34 0.97
C HIS A 64 8.22 -7.84 1.20
N GLU A 65 8.12 -8.28 2.44
CA GLU A 65 7.93 -9.69 2.76
C GLU A 65 6.63 -10.25 2.17
N GLN A 66 5.58 -9.44 2.12
CA GLN A 66 4.33 -9.88 1.52
C GLN A 66 4.42 -9.93 0.00
N ILE A 67 5.00 -8.90 -0.62
CA ILE A 67 5.04 -8.80 -2.08
C ILE A 67 5.86 -9.93 -2.71
N ILE A 68 6.94 -10.37 -2.08
CA ILE A 68 7.77 -11.44 -2.65
C ILE A 68 7.05 -12.80 -2.72
N LYS A 69 5.93 -12.95 -2.04
CA LYS A 69 5.13 -14.18 -2.07
C LYS A 69 4.27 -14.31 -3.33
N PHE A 70 4.14 -13.23 -4.08
CA PHE A 70 3.25 -13.19 -5.24
C PHE A 70 4.03 -13.24 -6.55
N SER A 71 3.32 -13.61 -7.61
CA SER A 71 3.86 -13.69 -8.97
C SER A 71 3.17 -12.67 -9.87
N PRO A 72 3.81 -12.27 -10.99
CA PRO A 72 3.14 -11.42 -11.97
C PRO A 72 1.82 -12.06 -12.42
N GLY A 73 0.78 -11.25 -12.50
CA GLY A 73 -0.56 -11.70 -12.84
C GLY A 73 -1.43 -12.03 -11.63
N ASP A 74 -0.84 -12.20 -10.46
CA ASP A 74 -1.64 -12.42 -9.25
C ASP A 74 -2.44 -11.17 -8.90
N GLU A 75 -3.66 -11.39 -8.42
CA GLU A 75 -4.49 -10.30 -7.90
C GLU A 75 -4.36 -10.26 -6.39
N ILE A 76 -4.18 -9.05 -5.84
CA ILE A 76 -4.17 -8.84 -4.41
C ILE A 76 -5.27 -7.87 -4.03
N ILE A 77 -5.79 -8.04 -2.80
CA ILE A 77 -6.80 -7.16 -2.25
C ILE A 77 -6.13 -6.34 -1.16
N CYS A 78 -6.04 -5.04 -1.41
CA CYS A 78 -5.41 -4.11 -0.47
C CYS A 78 -6.44 -3.29 0.25
N GLN A 79 -6.26 -3.10 1.55
CA GLN A 79 -6.99 -2.08 2.28
C GLN A 79 -6.10 -0.87 2.44
N ILE A 80 -6.62 0.29 2.10
CA ILE A 80 -5.90 1.55 2.25
C ILE A 80 -6.75 2.54 3.03
N LYS A 81 -6.11 3.54 3.61
CA LYS A 81 -6.82 4.70 4.17
C LYS A 81 -6.49 5.92 3.33
N ARG A 82 -7.52 6.62 2.92
CA ARG A 82 -7.42 7.88 2.17
C ARG A 82 -8.20 8.92 2.93
N ASN A 83 -7.51 9.94 3.43
CA ASN A 83 -8.13 10.98 4.28
C ASN A 83 -8.84 10.36 5.49
N GLY A 84 -8.23 9.33 6.09
CA GLY A 84 -8.79 8.65 7.25
C GLY A 84 -9.88 7.64 6.95
N ILE A 85 -10.27 7.48 5.69
CA ILE A 85 -11.36 6.57 5.30
C ILE A 85 -10.80 5.30 4.72
N LEU A 86 -11.20 4.17 5.28
CA LEU A 86 -10.77 2.85 4.83
C LEU A 86 -11.44 2.50 3.50
N GLN A 87 -10.63 2.05 2.55
CA GLN A 87 -11.12 1.62 1.24
C GLN A 87 -10.45 0.30 0.85
N THR A 88 -11.15 -0.49 0.06
CA THR A 88 -10.64 -1.77 -0.46
C THR A 88 -10.36 -1.61 -1.93
N ILE A 89 -9.15 -1.97 -2.35
CA ILE A 89 -8.72 -1.84 -3.74
C ILE A 89 -8.10 -3.15 -4.22
N GLU A 90 -8.54 -3.63 -5.38
CA GLU A 90 -7.97 -4.82 -6.01
C GLU A 90 -6.89 -4.39 -6.99
N ILE A 91 -5.73 -5.06 -6.91
CA ILE A 91 -4.58 -4.76 -7.77
C ILE A 91 -4.12 -6.04 -8.45
N GLU A 92 -3.98 -5.99 -9.78
CA GLU A 92 -3.34 -7.08 -10.52
C GLU A 92 -1.86 -6.74 -10.67
N LEU A 93 -1.00 -7.58 -10.10
CA LEU A 93 0.44 -7.33 -10.08
C LEU A 93 1.04 -7.54 -11.46
N GLU A 94 2.05 -6.72 -11.79
CA GLU A 94 2.75 -6.78 -13.07
C GLU A 94 4.19 -7.26 -12.87
N SER A 95 4.86 -7.55 -13.93
CA SER A 95 6.27 -7.93 -13.90
C SER A 95 7.19 -6.75 -14.13
#